data_2595d5910fb70add37833514fd7b4703
#
_entry.id   2595d5910fb70add37833514fd7b4703
#
_cell.length_a   1.000
_cell.length_b   1.000
_cell.length_c   1.000
_cell.angle_alpha   90.00
_cell.angle_beta   90.00
_cell.angle_gamma   90.00
#
_symmetry.space_group_name_H-M   'P 1'
#
loop_
_entity.id
_entity.type
_entity.pdbx_description
1 polymer ?
#
loop_
_entity_poly.entity_id
_entity_poly.type
_entity_poly.pdbx_seq_one_letter_code
_entity_poly.pdbx_strand_id
1 'polypeptide(L)'
;CALLNKVMYGDEAYKQTHGTVIIDEIDEHLHPELQVRILKALHNTFPKIQFIVSTHAPLVMSSVENTPENVVYKLEYNDGVYSHKELNTYGLDVNLLLKEQMKVSVRDTKASKLFEQIDLYLKEKDLAKAKAILTELEMITDPQQPELVRLRAIINRIELIGR
;
A
#
# COMPACT_ATOMS: atom_id res chain seq x y z
N CYS A 1 -25.64 19.42 20.87
CA CYS A 1 -25.60 17.94 21.11
C CYS A 1 -24.53 17.53 22.12
N ALA A 2 -23.26 18.01 22.03
CA ALA A 2 -22.19 17.56 22.94
C ALA A 2 -22.46 17.91 24.45
N LEU A 3 -23.04 19.06 24.73
CA LEU A 3 -23.36 19.47 26.09
C LEU A 3 -24.49 18.60 26.68
N LEU A 4 -25.50 18.30 25.89
CA LEU A 4 -26.61 17.42 26.29
C LEU A 4 -26.13 15.99 26.54
N ASN A 5 -25.27 15.47 25.69
CA ASN A 5 -24.67 14.16 25.86
C ASN A 5 -23.81 14.09 27.14
N LYS A 6 -23.04 15.15 27.44
CA LYS A 6 -22.25 15.22 28.68
C LYS A 6 -23.12 15.19 29.92
N VAL A 7 -24.27 15.87 29.91
CA VAL A 7 -25.23 15.85 31.00
C VAL A 7 -25.88 14.47 31.18
N MET A 8 -26.18 13.80 30.10
CA MET A 8 -26.87 12.47 30.12
C MET A 8 -25.93 11.30 30.39
N TYR A 9 -24.70 11.33 29.90
CA TYR A 9 -23.80 10.20 29.88
C TYR A 9 -22.45 10.44 30.58
N GLY A 10 -22.29 11.62 31.23
CA GLY A 10 -21.09 11.97 31.98
C GLY A 10 -19.83 12.06 31.10
N ASP A 11 -18.71 11.62 31.67
CA ASP A 11 -17.41 11.72 30.98
C ASP A 11 -17.26 10.78 29.75
N GLU A 12 -18.15 9.79 29.58
CA GLU A 12 -18.19 8.92 28.41
C GLU A 12 -19.20 9.37 27.33
N ALA A 13 -19.69 10.60 27.40
CA ALA A 13 -20.64 11.18 26.43
C ALA A 13 -20.17 11.09 24.97
N TYR A 14 -18.86 11.11 24.72
CA TYR A 14 -18.26 10.98 23.40
C TYR A 14 -18.57 9.60 22.75
N LYS A 15 -18.69 8.54 23.55
CA LYS A 15 -19.05 7.19 23.05
C LYS A 15 -20.51 7.09 22.57
N GLN A 16 -21.35 8.02 23.02
CA GLN A 16 -22.76 8.07 22.66
C GLN A 16 -23.05 9.12 21.58
N THR A 17 -22.05 9.87 21.16
CA THR A 17 -22.19 10.88 20.11
C THR A 17 -22.38 10.21 18.75
N HIS A 18 -23.43 10.59 18.06
CA HIS A 18 -23.74 10.14 16.71
C HIS A 18 -23.47 11.24 15.71
N GLY A 19 -23.06 10.89 14.53
CA GLY A 19 -22.86 11.84 13.45
C GLY A 19 -21.95 11.30 12.37
N THR A 20 -21.62 12.17 11.43
CA THR A 20 -20.63 11.89 10.37
C THR A 20 -19.51 12.90 10.50
N VAL A 21 -18.28 12.43 10.43
CA VAL A 21 -17.06 13.23 10.43
C VAL A 21 -16.33 12.98 9.12
N ILE A 22 -15.97 14.06 8.43
CA ILE A 22 -15.19 14.04 7.20
C ILE A 22 -13.78 14.53 7.55
N ILE A 23 -12.77 13.74 7.20
CA ILE A 23 -11.36 14.07 7.42
C ILE A 23 -10.64 13.94 6.08
N ASP A 24 -10.09 15.04 5.61
CA ASP A 24 -9.26 15.06 4.42
C ASP A 24 -7.81 14.78 4.83
N GLU A 25 -7.12 13.94 4.05
CA GLU A 25 -5.71 13.56 4.25
C GLU A 25 -5.40 13.13 5.70
N ILE A 26 -6.12 12.10 6.19
CA ILE A 26 -5.99 11.61 7.59
C ILE A 26 -4.57 11.17 7.96
N ASP A 27 -3.73 10.87 6.98
CA ASP A 27 -2.34 10.47 7.14
C ASP A 27 -1.36 11.65 7.26
N GLU A 28 -1.81 12.88 6.99
CA GLU A 28 -0.96 14.06 6.99
C GLU A 28 -0.27 14.25 8.35
N HIS A 29 1.06 14.41 8.32
CA HIS A 29 1.94 14.56 9.50
C HIS A 29 1.95 13.38 10.49
N LEU A 30 1.33 12.23 10.15
CA LEU A 30 1.36 11.05 11.00
C LEU A 30 2.59 10.18 10.74
N HIS A 31 3.26 9.78 11.83
CA HIS A 31 4.27 8.73 11.75
C HIS A 31 3.65 7.42 11.24
N PRO A 32 4.36 6.60 10.44
CA PRO A 32 3.85 5.34 9.87
C PRO A 32 3.14 4.42 10.86
N GLU A 33 3.63 4.30 12.08
CA GLU A 33 2.97 3.51 13.13
C GLU A 33 1.58 4.03 13.51
N LEU A 34 1.40 5.36 13.47
CA LEU A 34 0.10 5.98 13.75
C LEU A 34 -0.85 5.82 12.56
N GLN A 35 -0.35 5.85 11.33
CA GLN A 35 -1.15 5.63 10.14
C GLN A 35 -1.86 4.26 10.17
N VAL A 36 -1.20 3.22 10.67
CA VAL A 36 -1.80 1.88 10.81
C VAL A 36 -2.88 1.82 11.89
N ARG A 37 -2.84 2.72 12.87
CA ARG A 37 -3.69 2.65 14.07
C ARG A 37 -4.81 3.69 14.12
N ILE A 38 -4.71 4.76 13.34
CA ILE A 38 -5.57 5.94 13.47
C ILE A 38 -7.05 5.61 13.28
N LEU A 39 -7.42 4.84 12.27
CA LEU A 39 -8.82 4.49 12.00
C LEU A 39 -9.42 3.64 13.13
N LYS A 40 -8.66 2.65 13.61
CA LYS A 40 -9.08 1.83 14.75
C LYS A 40 -9.20 2.63 16.04
N ALA A 41 -8.30 3.59 16.26
CA ALA A 41 -8.36 4.48 17.42
C ALA A 41 -9.60 5.38 17.37
N LEU A 42 -9.91 5.95 16.20
CA LEU A 42 -11.11 6.75 16.00
C LEU A 42 -12.38 5.95 16.24
N HIS A 43 -12.49 4.76 15.65
CA HIS A 43 -13.64 3.89 15.82
C HIS A 43 -13.83 3.45 17.28
N ASN A 44 -12.76 3.07 17.97
CA ASN A 44 -12.82 2.69 19.38
C ASN A 44 -13.21 3.84 20.30
N THR A 45 -12.78 5.06 19.96
CA THR A 45 -13.10 6.25 20.74
C THR A 45 -14.53 6.74 20.48
N PHE A 46 -14.97 6.67 19.23
CA PHE A 46 -16.27 7.19 18.79
C PHE A 46 -17.07 6.12 18.02
N PRO A 47 -17.54 5.06 18.68
CA PRO A 47 -18.10 3.88 18.01
C PRO A 47 -19.42 4.12 17.27
N LYS A 48 -20.05 5.29 17.46
CA LYS A 48 -21.31 5.66 16.82
C LYS A 48 -21.16 6.79 15.78
N ILE A 49 -19.92 7.16 15.47
CA ILE A 49 -19.64 8.16 14.44
C ILE A 49 -19.24 7.43 13.15
N GLN A 50 -19.86 7.84 12.06
CA GLN A 50 -19.40 7.49 10.72
C GLN A 50 -18.21 8.36 10.33
N PHE A 51 -17.09 7.77 9.97
CA PHE A 51 -15.92 8.47 9.45
C PHE A 51 -15.87 8.33 7.92
N ILE A 52 -15.77 9.46 7.22
CA ILE A 52 -15.46 9.52 5.79
C ILE A 52 -14.10 10.17 5.69
N VAL A 53 -13.10 9.42 5.23
CA VAL A 53 -11.71 9.89 5.23
C VAL A 53 -11.10 9.80 3.84
N SER A 54 -10.28 10.77 3.47
CA SER A 54 -9.37 10.64 2.33
C SER A 54 -7.95 10.33 2.81
N THR A 55 -7.18 9.63 1.99
CA THR A 55 -5.79 9.30 2.28
C THR A 55 -5.02 8.95 1.02
N HIS A 56 -3.75 9.29 1.00
CA HIS A 56 -2.76 8.80 0.03
C HIS A 56 -1.83 7.73 0.61
N ALA A 57 -1.96 7.39 1.91
CA ALA A 57 -1.08 6.46 2.60
C ALA A 57 -1.52 5.00 2.44
N PRO A 58 -0.69 4.14 1.81
CA PRO A 58 -0.98 2.71 1.69
C PRO A 58 -1.14 2.02 3.05
N LEU A 59 -0.44 2.52 4.09
CA LEU A 59 -0.54 1.99 5.45
C LEU A 59 -1.91 2.20 6.08
N VAL A 60 -2.54 3.35 5.84
CA VAL A 60 -3.92 3.60 6.28
C VAL A 60 -4.87 2.66 5.55
N MET A 61 -4.74 2.55 4.21
CA MET A 61 -5.60 1.67 3.41
C MET A 61 -5.47 0.20 3.81
N SER A 62 -4.25 -0.30 4.06
CA SER A 62 -4.03 -1.70 4.47
C SER A 62 -4.55 -2.03 5.86
N SER A 63 -4.83 -1.02 6.70
CA SER A 63 -5.35 -1.18 8.05
C SER A 63 -6.89 -1.28 8.12
N VAL A 64 -7.60 -1.02 7.03
CA VAL A 64 -9.07 -1.06 6.97
C VAL A 64 -9.55 -2.51 6.90
N GLU A 65 -10.12 -3.01 7.98
CA GLU A 65 -10.68 -4.35 8.03
C GLU A 65 -11.84 -4.52 7.04
N ASN A 66 -11.84 -5.62 6.29
CA ASN A 66 -12.89 -5.92 5.32
C ASN A 66 -14.15 -6.43 6.02
N THR A 67 -14.99 -5.51 6.46
CA THR A 67 -16.28 -5.76 7.10
C THR A 67 -17.38 -5.04 6.33
N PRO A 68 -18.67 -5.42 6.50
CA PRO A 68 -19.77 -4.72 5.82
C PRO A 68 -19.87 -3.22 6.15
N GLU A 69 -19.31 -2.79 7.27
CA GLU A 69 -19.33 -1.40 7.73
C GLU A 69 -18.18 -0.57 7.15
N ASN A 70 -17.14 -1.21 6.65
CA ASN A 70 -15.92 -0.57 6.16
C ASN A 70 -15.78 -0.73 4.66
N VAL A 71 -15.64 0.37 3.95
CA VAL A 71 -15.45 0.35 2.49
C VAL A 71 -14.29 1.26 2.11
N VAL A 72 -13.43 0.77 1.24
CA VAL A 72 -12.35 1.56 0.64
C VAL A 72 -12.67 1.80 -0.83
N TYR A 73 -12.73 3.06 -1.24
CA TYR A 73 -12.91 3.45 -2.63
C TYR A 73 -11.65 4.08 -3.19
N LYS A 74 -11.23 3.62 -4.35
CA LYS A 74 -10.26 4.31 -5.17
C LYS A 74 -10.99 5.28 -6.10
N LEU A 75 -10.62 6.54 -6.05
CA LEU A 75 -11.10 7.55 -6.98
C LEU A 75 -10.14 7.64 -8.18
N GLU A 76 -10.68 7.63 -9.37
CA GLU A 76 -9.93 7.79 -10.62
C GLU A 76 -10.54 8.90 -11.46
N TYR A 77 -9.67 9.69 -12.09
CA TYR A 77 -10.06 10.71 -13.06
C TYR A 77 -9.44 10.37 -14.41
N ASN A 78 -10.28 10.05 -15.39
CA ASN A 78 -9.83 9.70 -16.73
C ASN A 78 -10.72 10.45 -17.76
N ASP A 79 -10.09 11.14 -18.69
CA ASP A 79 -10.74 11.82 -19.81
C ASP A 79 -11.93 12.74 -19.42
N GLY A 80 -11.78 13.46 -18.31
CA GLY A 80 -12.82 14.38 -17.83
C GLY A 80 -13.92 13.72 -16.97
N VAL A 81 -13.84 12.42 -16.74
CA VAL A 81 -14.84 11.66 -15.96
C VAL A 81 -14.24 11.15 -14.66
N TYR A 82 -14.93 11.41 -13.55
CA TYR A 82 -14.63 10.80 -12.26
C TYR A 82 -15.29 9.44 -12.15
N SER A 83 -14.54 8.48 -11.71
CA SER A 83 -15.03 7.13 -11.40
C SER A 83 -14.52 6.67 -10.05
N HIS A 84 -15.18 5.68 -9.46
CA HIS A 84 -14.72 5.05 -8.23
C HIS A 84 -14.74 3.54 -8.37
N LYS A 85 -13.83 2.88 -7.68
CA LYS A 85 -13.75 1.42 -7.60
C LYS A 85 -13.57 1.02 -6.15
N GLU A 86 -14.40 0.07 -5.71
CA GLU A 86 -14.22 -0.56 -4.40
C GLU A 86 -12.96 -1.43 -4.38
N LEU A 87 -12.18 -1.32 -3.32
CA LEU A 87 -10.96 -2.08 -3.11
C LEU A 87 -11.04 -2.88 -1.81
N ASN A 88 -10.52 -4.08 -1.84
CA ASN A 88 -10.19 -4.83 -0.64
C ASN A 88 -8.67 -4.72 -0.40
N THR A 89 -8.30 -3.93 0.60
CA THR A 89 -6.91 -3.58 0.88
C THR A 89 -6.39 -4.16 2.19
N TYR A 90 -7.25 -4.79 2.98
CA TYR A 90 -6.90 -5.29 4.32
C TYR A 90 -5.75 -6.31 4.28
N GLY A 91 -4.72 -6.03 5.04
CA GLY A 91 -3.55 -6.91 5.16
C GLY A 91 -2.70 -7.05 3.90
N LEU A 92 -2.96 -6.29 2.84
CA LEU A 92 -2.11 -6.29 1.66
C LEU A 92 -0.74 -5.66 1.98
N ASP A 93 0.30 -6.23 1.37
CA ASP A 93 1.63 -5.64 1.41
C ASP A 93 1.64 -4.24 0.78
N VAL A 94 2.36 -3.31 1.42
CA VAL A 94 2.42 -1.91 0.99
C VAL A 94 2.94 -1.77 -0.44
N ASN A 95 3.93 -2.57 -0.84
CA ASN A 95 4.48 -2.53 -2.19
C ASN A 95 3.46 -3.03 -3.22
N LEU A 96 2.65 -4.02 -2.85
CA LEU A 96 1.56 -4.52 -3.68
C LEU A 96 0.48 -3.45 -3.88
N LEU A 97 0.10 -2.76 -2.80
CA LEU A 97 -0.84 -1.63 -2.87
C LEU A 97 -0.33 -0.51 -3.77
N LEU A 98 0.93 -0.10 -3.60
CA LEU A 98 1.56 0.93 -4.43
C LEU A 98 1.57 0.53 -5.90
N LYS A 99 2.00 -0.69 -6.21
CA LYS A 99 2.15 -1.17 -7.58
C LYS A 99 0.81 -1.41 -8.27
N GLU A 100 -0.10 -2.15 -7.63
CA GLU A 100 -1.33 -2.62 -8.28
C GLU A 100 -2.49 -1.65 -8.14
N GLN A 101 -2.66 -1.06 -6.96
CA GLN A 101 -3.82 -0.22 -6.69
C GLN A 101 -3.54 1.26 -6.97
N MET A 102 -2.35 1.74 -6.64
CA MET A 102 -1.98 3.14 -6.86
C MET A 102 -1.25 3.38 -8.19
N LYS A 103 -0.85 2.31 -8.90
CA LYS A 103 -0.10 2.37 -10.16
C LYS A 103 1.21 3.17 -10.04
N VAL A 104 1.80 3.17 -8.85
CA VAL A 104 3.07 3.83 -8.56
C VAL A 104 4.22 2.85 -8.75
N SER A 105 5.24 3.26 -9.50
CA SER A 105 6.50 2.50 -9.54
C SER A 105 7.23 2.67 -8.21
N VAL A 106 7.41 1.58 -7.50
CA VAL A 106 8.10 1.58 -6.19
C VAL A 106 9.62 1.74 -6.34
N ARG A 107 10.13 1.69 -7.57
CA ARG A 107 11.55 1.77 -7.87
C ARG A 107 11.86 2.93 -8.79
N ASP A 108 13.11 3.37 -8.76
CA ASP A 108 13.65 4.24 -9.80
C ASP A 108 13.37 3.67 -11.18
N THR A 109 13.05 4.54 -12.13
CA THR A 109 12.67 4.14 -13.50
C THR A 109 13.75 3.32 -14.19
N LYS A 110 15.05 3.60 -13.91
CA LYS A 110 16.18 2.84 -14.48
C LYS A 110 16.22 1.44 -13.89
N ALA A 111 16.17 1.31 -12.56
CA ALA A 111 16.17 0.01 -11.91
C ALA A 111 14.96 -0.84 -12.31
N SER A 112 13.75 -0.25 -12.41
CA SER A 112 12.54 -0.95 -12.87
C SER A 112 12.72 -1.56 -14.26
N LYS A 113 13.23 -0.79 -15.20
CA LYS A 113 13.49 -1.28 -16.57
C LYS A 113 14.50 -2.43 -16.60
N LEU A 114 15.55 -2.35 -15.80
CA LEU A 114 16.54 -3.42 -15.71
C LEU A 114 15.96 -4.71 -15.10
N PHE A 115 15.08 -4.59 -14.08
CA PHE A 115 14.37 -5.75 -13.53
C PHE A 115 13.43 -6.38 -14.57
N GLU A 116 12.71 -5.60 -15.35
CA GLU A 116 11.86 -6.11 -16.44
C GLU A 116 12.68 -6.79 -17.54
N GLN A 117 13.83 -6.22 -17.90
CA GLN A 117 14.72 -6.80 -18.92
C GLN A 117 15.32 -8.14 -18.48
N ILE A 118 15.74 -8.25 -17.21
CA ILE A 118 16.29 -9.52 -16.72
C ILE A 118 15.23 -10.62 -16.70
N ASP A 119 13.98 -10.30 -16.30
CA ASP A 119 12.87 -11.25 -16.35
C ASP A 119 12.56 -11.72 -17.79
N LEU A 120 12.66 -10.81 -18.77
CA LEU A 120 12.49 -11.13 -20.17
C LEU A 120 13.59 -12.09 -20.65
N TYR A 121 14.86 -11.76 -20.41
CA TYR A 121 15.99 -12.61 -20.83
C TYR A 121 16.01 -13.97 -20.13
N LEU A 122 15.53 -14.06 -18.91
CA LEU A 122 15.36 -15.35 -18.23
C LEU A 122 14.26 -16.21 -18.90
N LYS A 123 13.16 -15.59 -19.36
CA LYS A 123 12.11 -16.28 -20.12
C LYS A 123 12.62 -16.76 -21.50
N GLU A 124 13.43 -15.95 -22.16
CA GLU A 124 14.06 -16.27 -23.45
C GLU A 124 15.25 -17.24 -23.32
N LYS A 125 15.64 -17.60 -22.09
CA LYS A 125 16.81 -18.41 -21.74
C LYS A 125 18.14 -17.82 -22.22
N ASP A 126 18.20 -16.50 -22.43
CA ASP A 126 19.45 -15.77 -22.76
C ASP A 126 20.21 -15.43 -21.48
N LEU A 127 20.92 -16.40 -20.94
CA LEU A 127 21.67 -16.27 -19.69
C LEU A 127 22.81 -15.24 -19.75
N ALA A 128 23.41 -15.06 -20.95
CA ALA A 128 24.48 -14.11 -21.11
C ALA A 128 24.00 -12.67 -20.89
N LYS A 129 22.88 -12.30 -21.51
CA LYS A 129 22.24 -10.99 -21.32
C LYS A 129 21.67 -10.82 -19.91
N ALA A 130 21.03 -11.86 -19.37
CA ALA A 130 20.52 -11.82 -18.00
C ALA A 130 21.62 -11.52 -16.97
N LYS A 131 22.83 -12.11 -17.13
CA LYS A 131 23.98 -11.83 -16.27
C LYS A 131 24.51 -10.40 -16.42
N ALA A 132 24.59 -9.90 -17.64
CA ALA A 132 25.05 -8.54 -17.88
C ALA A 132 24.12 -7.53 -17.18
N ILE A 133 22.80 -7.72 -17.29
CA ILE A 133 21.81 -6.88 -16.58
C ILE A 133 21.91 -7.05 -15.05
N LEU A 134 22.11 -8.29 -14.57
CA LEU A 134 22.32 -8.51 -13.13
C LEU A 134 23.50 -7.72 -12.59
N THR A 135 24.63 -7.74 -13.31
CA THR A 135 25.83 -6.99 -12.94
C THR A 135 25.57 -5.48 -12.92
N GLU A 136 24.82 -4.96 -13.92
CA GLU A 136 24.45 -3.54 -13.93
C GLU A 136 23.54 -3.18 -12.74
N LEU A 137 22.56 -4.04 -12.39
CA LEU A 137 21.70 -3.86 -11.22
C LEU A 137 22.52 -3.85 -9.92
N GLU A 138 23.50 -4.74 -9.78
CA GLU A 138 24.36 -4.81 -8.60
C GLU A 138 25.23 -3.57 -8.41
N MET A 139 25.56 -2.85 -9.50
CA MET A 139 26.30 -1.60 -9.43
C MET A 139 25.47 -0.41 -8.98
N ILE A 140 24.16 -0.42 -9.22
CA ILE A 140 23.26 0.72 -8.95
C ILE A 140 22.35 0.50 -7.76
N THR A 141 22.27 -0.72 -7.23
CA THR A 141 21.42 -1.09 -6.09
C THR A 141 22.24 -1.81 -5.02
N ASP A 142 21.64 -2.04 -3.84
CA ASP A 142 22.27 -2.84 -2.80
C ASP A 142 22.36 -4.32 -3.25
N PRO A 143 23.57 -4.90 -3.36
CA PRO A 143 23.77 -6.30 -3.75
C PRO A 143 23.13 -7.32 -2.80
N GLN A 144 22.80 -6.92 -1.57
CA GLN A 144 22.12 -7.74 -0.56
C GLN A 144 20.59 -7.68 -0.69
N GLN A 145 20.08 -6.87 -1.62
CA GLN A 145 18.63 -6.79 -1.84
C GLN A 145 18.04 -8.18 -2.12
N PRO A 146 16.97 -8.60 -1.41
CA PRO A 146 16.44 -9.97 -1.51
C PRO A 146 16.13 -10.43 -2.93
N GLU A 147 15.71 -9.52 -3.79
CA GLU A 147 15.36 -9.80 -5.17
C GLU A 147 16.59 -10.08 -6.04
N LEU A 148 17.69 -9.35 -5.84
CA LEU A 148 18.97 -9.65 -6.52
C LEU A 148 19.54 -10.99 -6.07
N VAL A 149 19.47 -11.27 -4.77
CA VAL A 149 19.89 -12.59 -4.24
C VAL A 149 19.08 -13.72 -4.89
N ARG A 150 17.78 -13.54 -5.04
CA ARG A 150 16.89 -14.50 -5.72
C ARG A 150 17.26 -14.65 -7.21
N LEU A 151 17.45 -13.56 -7.94
CA LEU A 151 17.81 -13.59 -9.36
C LEU A 151 19.15 -14.29 -9.58
N ARG A 152 20.15 -13.99 -8.74
CA ARG A 152 21.45 -14.68 -8.76
C ARG A 152 21.31 -16.19 -8.55
N ALA A 153 20.49 -16.60 -7.59
CA ALA A 153 20.23 -18.01 -7.34
C ALA A 153 19.55 -18.70 -8.52
N ILE A 154 18.58 -18.03 -9.17
CA ILE A 154 17.91 -18.55 -10.37
C ILE A 154 18.90 -18.73 -11.53
N ILE A 155 19.70 -17.71 -11.83
CA ILE A 155 20.71 -17.75 -12.91
C ILE A 155 21.70 -18.88 -12.66
N ASN A 156 22.26 -19.00 -11.47
CA ASN A 156 23.19 -20.05 -11.09
C ASN A 156 22.57 -21.46 -11.24
N ARG A 157 21.30 -21.61 -10.85
CA ARG A 157 20.58 -22.87 -10.98
C ARG A 157 20.41 -23.27 -12.43
N ILE A 158 20.04 -22.34 -13.32
CA ILE A 158 19.85 -22.63 -14.75
C ILE A 158 21.20 -23.04 -15.40
N GLU A 159 22.30 -22.42 -15.01
CA GLU A 159 23.63 -22.79 -15.48
C GLU A 159 24.05 -24.20 -15.08
N LEU A 160 23.73 -24.61 -13.86
CA LEU A 160 24.04 -25.95 -13.36
C LEU A 160 23.22 -27.04 -14.07
N ILE A 161 21.97 -26.73 -14.42
CA ILE A 161 21.06 -27.68 -15.08
C ILE A 161 21.32 -27.74 -16.61
N GLY A 162 21.84 -26.64 -17.18
CA GLY A 162 22.13 -26.57 -18.64
C GLY A 162 23.49 -27.13 -19.03
N ARG A 163 24.24 -27.67 -18.07
CA ARG A 163 25.46 -28.46 -18.29
C ARG A 163 25.13 -29.96 -18.22
#